data_c24c304d8da74896a299db1357cf44c6
#
_entry.id   c24c304d8da74896a299db1357cf44c6
#
_cell.length_a   1.000
_cell.length_b   1.000
_cell.length_c   1.000
_cell.angle_alpha   90.00
_cell.angle_beta   90.00
_cell.angle_gamma   90.00
#
_symmetry.space_group_name_H-M   'P 1'
#
loop_
_entity.id
_entity.type
_entity.pdbx_description
1 polymer ?
#
loop_
_entity_poly.entity_id
_entity_poly.type
_entity_poly.pdbx_seq_one_letter_code
_entity_poly.pdbx_strand_id
1 'polypeptide(L)'
;MSDKQNIDTPHERRPFQDHGHMDVVTLGDFTLGRGVFEPGWRWSNDVKPIAGTDSCQTHHTGICLSGQMTVRLDDGQQITIGPGDVIDLEPGHDAWTVGDEPCVLLDTGVKAYAKPS
;
A
#
# COMPACT_ATOMS: atom_id res chain seq x y z
N MET A 1 8.13 -0.70 -28.10
CA MET A 1 9.37 -0.06 -27.60
C MET A 1 9.54 -0.41 -26.15
N SER A 2 10.77 -0.70 -25.75
CA SER A 2 11.07 -1.09 -24.37
C SER A 2 11.39 0.17 -23.53
N ASP A 3 11.00 0.16 -22.26
CA ASP A 3 11.26 1.28 -21.38
C ASP A 3 11.53 0.78 -19.96
N LYS A 4 12.04 1.66 -19.11
CA LYS A 4 12.26 1.39 -17.69
C LYS A 4 12.21 2.68 -16.89
N GLN A 5 11.88 2.56 -15.61
CA GLN A 5 11.98 3.63 -14.65
C GLN A 5 12.33 3.04 -13.28
N ASN A 6 13.30 3.62 -12.60
CA ASN A 6 13.67 3.17 -11.28
C ASN A 6 12.65 3.65 -10.23
N ILE A 7 12.24 2.77 -9.34
CA ILE A 7 11.27 3.12 -8.29
C ILE A 7 11.82 4.15 -7.30
N ASP A 8 13.15 4.27 -7.18
CA ASP A 8 13.78 5.28 -6.32
C ASP A 8 13.75 6.68 -6.94
N THR A 9 13.42 6.77 -8.24
CA THR A 9 13.14 8.03 -8.94
C THR A 9 11.74 7.93 -9.54
N PRO A 10 10.70 7.88 -8.70
CA PRO A 10 9.35 7.59 -9.16
C PRO A 10 8.78 8.72 -10.00
N HIS A 11 7.80 8.39 -10.85
CA HIS A 11 7.05 9.42 -11.59
C HIS A 11 6.23 10.29 -10.65
N GLU A 12 5.83 9.73 -9.50
CA GLU A 12 4.96 10.40 -8.57
C GLU A 12 5.17 9.85 -7.16
N ARG A 13 5.07 10.70 -6.16
CA ARG A 13 5.03 10.29 -4.75
C ARG A 13 3.70 10.77 -4.15
N ARG A 14 2.94 9.85 -3.59
CA ARG A 14 1.66 10.13 -2.93
C ARG A 14 1.83 9.94 -1.43
N PRO A 15 1.95 11.03 -0.64
CA PRO A 15 2.03 10.89 0.80
C PRO A 15 0.70 10.41 1.37
N PHE A 16 0.75 9.59 2.43
CA PHE A 16 -0.41 9.33 3.25
C PHE A 16 -0.71 10.56 4.12
N GLN A 17 -1.83 10.54 4.83
CA GLN A 17 -2.13 11.61 5.78
C GLN A 17 -0.99 11.75 6.80
N ASP A 18 -0.42 10.61 7.22
CA ASP A 18 0.73 10.51 8.10
C ASP A 18 1.36 9.12 7.93
N HIS A 19 2.56 8.90 8.47
CA HIS A 19 3.24 7.61 8.59
C HIS A 19 3.57 6.92 7.27
N GLY A 20 3.95 7.68 6.25
CA GLY A 20 4.52 7.10 5.04
C GLY A 20 3.97 7.64 3.73
N HIS A 21 4.26 6.89 2.67
CA HIS A 21 3.95 7.32 1.31
C HIS A 21 3.92 6.13 0.34
N MET A 22 3.40 6.40 -0.86
CA MET A 22 3.42 5.49 -1.99
C MET A 22 4.20 6.13 -3.13
N ASP A 23 5.28 5.48 -3.58
CA ASP A 23 6.01 5.87 -4.79
C ASP A 23 5.41 5.13 -5.97
N VAL A 24 5.12 5.84 -7.07
CA VAL A 24 4.40 5.28 -8.21
C VAL A 24 5.21 5.44 -9.49
N VAL A 25 5.33 4.33 -10.23
CA VAL A 25 5.91 4.29 -11.57
C VAL A 25 4.84 3.73 -12.52
N THR A 26 4.65 4.41 -13.64
CA THR A 26 3.74 3.96 -14.71
C THR A 26 4.52 3.84 -16.01
N LEU A 27 4.49 2.66 -16.62
CA LEU A 27 5.11 2.37 -17.90
C LEU A 27 4.06 1.72 -18.81
N GLY A 28 3.62 2.45 -19.83
CA GLY A 28 2.51 1.98 -20.65
C GLY A 28 1.26 1.74 -19.80
N ASP A 29 0.72 0.54 -19.85
CA ASP A 29 -0.48 0.16 -19.10
C ASP A 29 -0.15 -0.42 -17.72
N PHE A 30 1.14 -0.56 -17.38
CA PHE A 30 1.58 -1.13 -16.12
C PHE A 30 1.87 -0.03 -15.09
N THR A 31 1.23 -0.11 -13.95
CA THR A 31 1.50 0.78 -12.82
C THR A 31 1.92 -0.02 -11.61
N LEU A 32 3.04 0.37 -11.01
CA LEU A 32 3.56 -0.25 -9.78
C LEU A 32 3.74 0.80 -8.71
N GLY A 33 3.27 0.49 -7.50
CA GLY A 33 3.52 1.30 -6.32
C GLY A 33 4.48 0.61 -5.37
N ARG A 34 5.34 1.38 -4.71
CA ARG A 34 6.09 0.95 -3.54
C ARG A 34 5.55 1.71 -2.35
N GLY A 35 4.81 1.00 -1.50
CA GLY A 35 4.30 1.57 -0.25
C GLY A 35 5.34 1.46 0.86
N VAL A 36 5.58 2.57 1.55
CA VAL A 36 6.39 2.61 2.77
C VAL A 36 5.44 2.97 3.90
N PHE A 37 5.17 1.99 4.76
CA PHE A 37 4.20 2.10 5.84
C PHE A 37 4.98 2.11 7.16
N GLU A 38 5.21 3.31 7.68
CA GLU A 38 6.04 3.50 8.87
C GLU A 38 5.36 2.96 10.14
N PRO A 39 6.11 2.73 11.22
CA PRO A 39 5.51 2.35 12.50
C PRO A 39 4.41 3.35 12.89
N GLY A 40 3.28 2.83 13.33
CA GLY A 40 2.12 3.65 13.66
C GLY A 40 1.12 3.84 12.51
N TRP A 41 1.50 3.46 11.28
CA TRP A 41 0.56 3.57 10.16
C TRP A 41 -0.64 2.65 10.36
N ARG A 42 -1.83 3.20 10.07
CA ARG A 42 -3.09 2.45 10.00
C ARG A 42 -3.94 3.05 8.89
N TRP A 43 -4.44 2.21 8.00
CA TRP A 43 -5.22 2.67 6.86
C TRP A 43 -6.39 3.56 7.29
N SER A 44 -7.14 3.17 8.31
CA SER A 44 -8.31 3.93 8.77
C SER A 44 -7.98 5.30 9.35
N ASN A 45 -6.73 5.55 9.74
CA ASN A 45 -6.27 6.86 10.23
C ASN A 45 -5.56 7.68 9.13
N ASP A 46 -4.74 7.02 8.32
CA ASP A 46 -3.75 7.69 7.48
C ASP A 46 -4.13 7.73 6.00
N VAL A 47 -5.04 6.88 5.56
CA VAL A 47 -5.50 6.81 4.16
C VAL A 47 -6.99 7.08 4.05
N LYS A 48 -7.79 6.60 4.97
CA LYS A 48 -9.24 6.76 4.95
C LYS A 48 -9.69 8.22 4.71
N PRO A 49 -9.08 9.23 5.34
CA PRO A 49 -9.47 10.62 5.08
C PRO A 49 -9.30 11.04 3.63
N ILE A 50 -8.36 10.41 2.89
CA ILE A 50 -8.11 10.67 1.47
C ILE A 50 -9.05 9.81 0.61
N ALA A 51 -9.22 8.54 0.99
CA ALA A 51 -10.01 7.58 0.21
C ALA A 51 -11.51 7.83 0.30
N GLY A 52 -12.00 8.26 1.47
CA GLY A 52 -13.41 8.58 1.66
C GLY A 52 -14.33 7.38 1.81
N THR A 53 -13.80 6.18 2.05
CA THR A 53 -14.57 4.95 2.28
C THR A 53 -14.35 4.42 3.70
N ASP A 54 -15.26 3.58 4.20
CA ASP A 54 -15.16 3.05 5.58
C ASP A 54 -14.03 2.03 5.71
N SER A 55 -13.74 1.29 4.66
CA SER A 55 -12.61 0.37 4.58
C SER A 55 -12.00 0.45 3.18
N CYS A 56 -10.79 -0.10 3.01
CA CYS A 56 -10.12 -0.07 1.71
C CYS A 56 -10.89 -0.93 0.71
N GLN A 57 -11.31 -0.33 -0.40
CA GLN A 57 -12.10 -0.99 -1.44
C GLN A 57 -11.28 -1.37 -2.66
N THR A 58 -9.96 -1.36 -2.54
CA THR A 58 -9.07 -1.71 -3.63
C THR A 58 -8.59 -3.15 -3.51
N HIS A 59 -8.54 -3.84 -4.64
CA HIS A 59 -7.91 -5.15 -4.75
C HIS A 59 -6.38 -4.95 -4.87
N HIS A 60 -5.62 -5.51 -3.95
CA HIS A 60 -4.17 -5.41 -3.93
C HIS A 60 -3.52 -6.72 -4.32
N THR A 61 -2.57 -6.66 -5.25
CA THR A 61 -1.70 -7.78 -5.58
C THR A 61 -0.25 -7.29 -5.56
N GLY A 62 0.63 -8.05 -4.95
CA GLY A 62 2.01 -7.63 -4.83
C GLY A 62 2.84 -8.53 -3.92
N ILE A 63 3.90 -7.95 -3.37
CA ILE A 63 4.83 -8.67 -2.50
C ILE A 63 5.36 -7.75 -1.40
N CYS A 64 5.50 -8.29 -0.20
CA CYS A 64 6.16 -7.60 0.91
C CYS A 64 7.67 -7.77 0.79
N LEU A 65 8.41 -6.67 0.87
CA LEU A 65 9.87 -6.68 0.81
C LEU A 65 10.49 -6.68 2.21
N SER A 66 9.91 -5.95 3.16
CA SER A 66 10.45 -5.83 4.52
C SER A 66 9.35 -5.40 5.49
N GLY A 67 9.61 -5.59 6.78
CA GLY A 67 8.65 -5.24 7.83
C GLY A 67 7.48 -6.18 7.91
N GLN A 68 6.46 -5.79 8.68
CA GLN A 68 5.25 -6.59 8.87
C GLN A 68 4.01 -5.73 8.88
N MET A 69 2.92 -6.29 8.40
CA MET A 69 1.61 -5.63 8.38
C MET A 69 0.52 -6.64 8.72
N THR A 70 -0.45 -6.23 9.52
CA THR A 70 -1.67 -7.00 9.72
C THR A 70 -2.79 -6.37 8.91
N VAL A 71 -3.53 -7.21 8.19
CA VAL A 71 -4.72 -6.82 7.44
C VAL A 71 -5.92 -7.45 8.12
N ARG A 72 -6.94 -6.63 8.42
CA ARG A 72 -8.21 -7.11 8.95
C ARG A 72 -9.29 -6.96 7.89
N LEU A 73 -9.85 -8.08 7.48
CA LEU A 73 -10.95 -8.11 6.52
C LEU A 73 -12.26 -7.65 7.19
N ASP A 74 -13.22 -7.18 6.40
CA ASP A 74 -14.50 -6.71 6.92
C ASP A 74 -15.28 -7.80 7.68
N ASP A 75 -15.01 -9.09 7.41
CA ASP A 75 -15.61 -10.21 8.15
C ASP A 75 -14.89 -10.51 9.49
N GLY A 76 -13.87 -9.76 9.82
CA GLY A 76 -13.11 -9.90 11.07
C GLY A 76 -11.88 -10.81 11.00
N GLN A 77 -11.66 -11.51 9.90
CA GLN A 77 -10.45 -12.32 9.73
C GLN A 77 -9.23 -11.44 9.64
N GLN A 78 -8.10 -11.91 10.18
CA GLN A 78 -6.84 -11.19 10.14
C GLN A 78 -5.76 -12.03 9.45
N ILE A 79 -4.94 -11.35 8.65
CA ILE A 79 -3.79 -11.93 7.96
C ILE A 79 -2.59 -11.07 8.31
N THR A 80 -1.48 -11.69 8.72
CA THR A 80 -0.22 -10.97 8.95
C THR A 80 0.72 -11.25 7.79
N ILE A 81 1.24 -10.17 7.21
CA ILE A 81 2.12 -10.17 6.04
C ILE A 81 3.52 -9.87 6.52
N GLY A 82 4.51 -10.62 6.02
CA GLY A 82 5.92 -10.40 6.29
C GLY A 82 6.77 -10.52 5.04
N PRO A 83 8.11 -10.35 5.17
CA PRO A 83 9.01 -10.34 4.02
C PRO A 83 8.89 -11.60 3.16
N GLY A 84 8.76 -11.41 1.86
CA GLY A 84 8.62 -12.48 0.89
C GLY A 84 7.19 -12.96 0.65
N ASP A 85 6.24 -12.50 1.45
CA ASP A 85 4.84 -12.87 1.22
C ASP A 85 4.29 -12.19 -0.02
N VAL A 86 3.80 -13.00 -0.94
CA VAL A 86 3.03 -12.53 -2.10
C VAL A 86 1.59 -12.40 -1.64
N ILE A 87 0.98 -11.28 -1.92
CA ILE A 87 -0.36 -10.96 -1.43
C ILE A 87 -1.37 -10.86 -2.55
N ASP A 88 -2.59 -11.25 -2.23
CA ASP A 88 -3.79 -11.02 -3.02
C ASP A 88 -4.89 -10.66 -2.01
N LEU A 89 -5.20 -9.37 -1.90
CA LEU A 89 -6.13 -8.84 -0.92
C LEU A 89 -7.36 -8.28 -1.63
N GLU A 90 -8.50 -8.87 -1.35
CA GLU A 90 -9.76 -8.41 -1.90
C GLU A 90 -10.22 -7.09 -1.25
N PRO A 91 -11.10 -6.32 -1.91
CA PRO A 91 -11.71 -5.13 -1.31
C PRO A 91 -12.39 -5.43 0.02
N GLY A 92 -12.44 -4.45 0.90
CA GLY A 92 -13.09 -4.57 2.19
C GLY A 92 -12.13 -4.95 3.31
N HIS A 93 -11.15 -4.08 3.60
CA HIS A 93 -10.19 -4.33 4.68
C HIS A 93 -9.66 -3.03 5.31
N ASP A 94 -9.17 -3.17 6.53
CA ASP A 94 -8.29 -2.22 7.20
C ASP A 94 -6.92 -2.87 7.35
N ALA A 95 -5.88 -2.11 7.63
CA ALA A 95 -4.54 -2.63 7.79
C ALA A 95 -3.71 -1.72 8.68
N TRP A 96 -2.69 -2.28 9.31
CA TRP A 96 -1.76 -1.51 10.13
C TRP A 96 -0.38 -2.15 10.16
N THR A 97 0.63 -1.31 10.28
CA THR A 97 2.02 -1.73 10.42
C THR A 97 2.25 -2.33 11.80
N VAL A 98 2.98 -3.45 11.83
CA VAL A 98 3.32 -4.16 13.06
C VAL A 98 4.80 -3.96 13.36
N GLY A 99 5.13 -3.65 14.62
CA GLY A 99 6.51 -3.54 15.07
C GLY A 99 7.12 -2.16 14.87
N ASP A 100 8.45 -2.10 14.96
CA ASP A 100 9.21 -0.86 15.07
C ASP A 100 9.92 -0.47 13.77
N GLU A 101 9.72 -1.23 12.69
CA GLU A 101 10.31 -0.93 11.39
C GLU A 101 9.22 -0.72 10.34
N PRO A 102 9.50 0.06 9.28
CA PRO A 102 8.54 0.24 8.21
C PRO A 102 8.23 -1.08 7.50
N CYS A 103 6.98 -1.26 7.10
CA CYS A 103 6.60 -2.30 6.17
C CYS A 103 6.70 -1.74 4.76
N VAL A 104 7.36 -2.45 3.86
CA VAL A 104 7.53 -2.03 2.47
C VAL A 104 6.88 -3.06 1.57
N LEU A 105 5.91 -2.62 0.78
CA LEU A 105 5.18 -3.45 -0.17
C LEU A 105 5.34 -2.93 -1.59
N LEU A 106 5.53 -3.84 -2.54
CA LEU A 106 5.27 -3.55 -3.96
C LEU A 106 3.83 -3.95 -4.25
N ASP A 107 3.06 -3.06 -4.86
CA ASP A 107 1.61 -3.18 -4.98
C ASP A 107 1.15 -2.67 -6.35
N THR A 108 0.27 -3.41 -6.99
CA THR A 108 -0.38 -2.97 -8.21
C THR A 108 -1.70 -2.22 -7.94
N GLY A 109 -2.21 -2.29 -6.71
CA GLY A 109 -3.47 -1.64 -6.29
C GLY A 109 -3.26 -0.19 -5.88
N VAL A 110 -2.59 0.61 -6.72
CA VAL A 110 -2.20 1.98 -6.38
C VAL A 110 -3.38 2.95 -6.26
N LYS A 111 -4.54 2.59 -6.77
CA LYS A 111 -5.74 3.43 -6.67
C LYS A 111 -6.21 3.63 -5.23
N ALA A 112 -5.84 2.70 -4.31
CA ALA A 112 -6.16 2.82 -2.89
C ALA A 112 -5.55 4.07 -2.25
N TYR A 113 -4.52 4.62 -2.87
CA TYR A 113 -3.73 5.75 -2.37
C TYR A 113 -3.91 6.92 -3.32
N ALA A 114 -5.17 7.32 -3.53
CA ALA A 114 -5.53 8.40 -4.43
C ALA A 114 -4.77 9.67 -4.06
N LYS A 115 -4.45 10.48 -5.08
CA LYS A 115 -3.82 11.77 -4.84
C LYS A 115 -4.73 12.64 -4.00
N PRO A 116 -4.18 13.35 -3.02
CA PRO A 116 -4.89 14.48 -2.42
C PRO A 116 -5.22 15.48 -3.52
N SER A 117 -6.44 15.82 -3.63
CA SER A 117 -6.88 16.81 -4.64
C SER A 117 -6.71 18.21 -4.12
#